data_8b9481f33dcd020712640156e2bb05b1
#
_entry.id   8b9481f33dcd020712640156e2bb05b1
#
_cell.length_a   1.000
_cell.length_b   1.000
_cell.length_c   1.000
_cell.angle_alpha   90.00
_cell.angle_beta   90.00
_cell.angle_gamma   90.00
#
_symmetry.space_group_name_H-M   'P 1'
#
loop_
_entity.id
_entity.type
_entity.pdbx_description
1 polymer ?
#
loop_
_entity_poly.entity_id
_entity_poly.type
_entity_poly.pdbx_seq_one_letter_code
_entity_poly.pdbx_strand_id
1 'polypeptide(L)'
;STYSILYCMPPERPVASQTKNLYSTVKETLAAHKNGTVTVLSSLLAVEDALGYIPPEAIEAVAESTSTTTNDVWSVASFYTNFRFTPPGEHVVEVCWGPSCHMKGAAAVVREVLSSLGMSTEGDTEDTIFTFRYNTCLGACAQAPVISVDHQLIGRLTPEQARQRI
;
A
#
# COMPACT_ATOMS: atom_id res chain seq x y z
N SER A 1 2.25 -23.26 -25.05
CA SER A 1 2.11 -22.04 -24.21
C SER A 1 1.21 -22.39 -23.03
N THR A 2 1.81 -22.76 -21.93
CA THR A 2 1.12 -23.17 -20.72
C THR A 2 1.07 -21.95 -19.79
N TYR A 3 -0.09 -21.32 -19.67
CA TYR A 3 -0.35 -20.31 -18.65
C TYR A 3 -0.44 -21.02 -17.29
N SER A 4 0.64 -20.96 -16.50
CA SER A 4 0.59 -21.32 -15.10
C SER A 4 -0.15 -20.20 -14.37
N ILE A 5 -1.39 -20.48 -13.97
CA ILE A 5 -2.10 -19.68 -12.99
C ILE A 5 -1.40 -19.95 -11.66
N LEU A 6 -0.47 -19.07 -11.28
CA LEU A 6 0.06 -19.04 -9.92
C LEU A 6 -1.08 -18.59 -9.00
N TYR A 7 -1.72 -19.56 -8.39
CA TYR A 7 -2.54 -19.33 -7.21
C TYR A 7 -1.63 -18.70 -6.15
N CYS A 8 -1.86 -17.42 -5.89
CA CYS A 8 -1.22 -16.74 -4.76
C CYS A 8 -1.76 -17.41 -3.48
N MET A 9 -1.01 -18.37 -2.95
CA MET A 9 -1.32 -18.96 -1.64
C MET A 9 -1.18 -17.83 -0.61
N PRO A 10 -2.15 -17.66 0.29
CA PRO A 10 -2.01 -16.69 1.37
C PRO A 10 -0.77 -17.07 2.20
N PRO A 11 0.01 -16.09 2.68
CA PRO A 11 1.15 -16.34 3.54
C PRO A 11 0.72 -17.15 4.77
N GLU A 12 1.62 -17.99 5.26
CA GLU A 12 1.39 -18.86 6.43
C GLU A 12 0.83 -18.04 7.60
N ARG A 13 -0.19 -18.59 8.27
CA ARG A 13 -0.90 -17.90 9.37
C ARG A 13 0.07 -17.49 10.48
N PRO A 14 0.08 -16.21 10.87
CA PRO A 14 0.86 -15.78 12.03
C PRO A 14 0.40 -16.49 13.32
N VAL A 15 1.34 -16.67 14.24
CA VAL A 15 1.12 -17.37 15.53
C VAL A 15 -0.03 -16.72 16.32
N ALA A 16 -0.88 -17.52 16.94
CA ALA A 16 -2.16 -17.15 17.57
C ALA A 16 -2.11 -15.98 18.61
N SER A 17 -0.94 -15.61 19.12
CA SER A 17 -0.77 -14.44 20.00
C SER A 17 -0.71 -13.11 19.24
N GLN A 18 -0.19 -13.12 18.01
CA GLN A 18 -0.11 -11.92 17.15
C GLN A 18 -1.47 -11.60 16.52
N THR A 19 -2.25 -12.64 16.16
CA THR A 19 -3.59 -12.47 15.61
C THR A 19 -4.57 -11.83 16.58
N LYS A 20 -4.52 -12.15 17.88
CA LYS A 20 -5.39 -11.52 18.87
C LYS A 20 -5.10 -10.03 19.05
N ASN A 21 -3.83 -9.63 19.00
CA ASN A 21 -3.45 -8.22 19.11
C ASN A 21 -3.88 -7.45 17.85
N LEU A 22 -3.69 -8.05 16.68
CA LEU A 22 -4.02 -7.43 15.38
C LEU A 22 -5.54 -7.21 15.23
N TYR A 23 -6.34 -8.21 15.58
CA TYR A 23 -7.81 -8.10 15.56
C TYR A 23 -8.34 -7.02 16.53
N SER A 24 -7.76 -6.90 17.74
CA SER A 24 -8.13 -5.84 18.66
C SER A 24 -7.78 -4.45 18.13
N THR A 25 -6.60 -4.29 17.53
CA THR A 25 -6.18 -3.03 16.90
C THR A 25 -7.10 -2.63 15.75
N VAL A 26 -7.48 -3.58 14.90
CA VAL A 26 -8.46 -3.33 13.82
C VAL A 26 -9.80 -2.88 14.38
N LYS A 27 -10.32 -3.53 15.43
CA LYS A 27 -11.60 -3.14 16.05
C LYS A 27 -11.54 -1.75 16.69
N GLU A 28 -10.44 -1.39 17.33
CA GLU A 28 -10.22 -0.05 17.89
C GLU A 28 -10.20 1.01 16.78
N THR A 29 -9.50 0.75 15.67
CA THR A 29 -9.46 1.62 14.50
C THR A 29 -10.86 1.83 13.91
N LEU A 30 -11.62 0.75 13.72
CA LEU A 30 -13.00 0.83 13.23
C LEU A 30 -13.94 1.55 14.20
N ALA A 31 -13.75 1.39 15.50
CA ALA A 31 -14.52 2.11 16.53
C ALA A 31 -14.26 3.61 16.51
N ALA A 32 -13.00 4.02 16.29
CA ALA A 32 -12.62 5.42 16.14
C ALA A 32 -13.19 6.04 14.85
N HIS A 33 -13.33 5.24 13.78
CA HIS A 33 -13.84 5.69 12.47
C HIS A 33 -15.36 5.95 12.42
N LYS A 34 -16.13 5.56 13.45
CA LYS A 34 -17.61 5.66 13.48
C LYS A 34 -18.18 7.08 13.43
N ASN A 35 -17.37 8.12 13.40
CA ASN A 35 -17.82 9.52 13.36
C ASN A 35 -18.23 10.02 11.95
N GLY A 36 -18.25 9.16 10.93
CA GLY A 36 -18.61 9.46 9.55
C GLY A 36 -19.54 8.43 8.92
N THR A 37 -19.71 8.50 7.60
CA THR A 37 -20.43 7.47 6.86
C THR A 37 -19.60 6.18 6.82
N VAL A 38 -20.00 5.20 7.60
CA VAL A 38 -19.35 3.89 7.67
C VAL A 38 -19.78 3.04 6.47
N THR A 39 -18.85 2.82 5.55
CA THR A 39 -18.99 1.90 4.41
C THR A 39 -17.88 0.87 4.44
N VAL A 40 -18.01 -0.21 3.68
CA VAL A 40 -16.92 -1.20 3.53
C VAL A 40 -15.63 -0.51 3.09
N LEU A 41 -15.69 0.33 2.05
CA LEU A 41 -14.51 1.03 1.53
C LEU A 41 -13.88 1.98 2.56
N SER A 42 -14.69 2.82 3.23
CA SER A 42 -14.16 3.75 4.23
C SER A 42 -13.54 3.02 5.44
N SER A 43 -14.09 1.87 5.80
CA SER A 43 -13.54 1.03 6.87
C SER A 43 -12.22 0.39 6.47
N LEU A 44 -12.10 -0.12 5.23
CA LEU A 44 -10.84 -0.67 4.71
C LEU A 44 -9.76 0.41 4.61
N LEU A 45 -10.09 1.62 4.15
CA LEU A 45 -9.15 2.75 4.11
C LEU A 45 -8.65 3.11 5.51
N ALA A 46 -9.54 3.16 6.51
CA ALA A 46 -9.14 3.44 7.90
C ALA A 46 -8.19 2.37 8.46
N VAL A 47 -8.39 1.10 8.10
CA VAL A 47 -7.48 0.01 8.48
C VAL A 47 -6.13 0.16 7.78
N GLU A 48 -6.13 0.45 6.47
CA GLU A 48 -4.90 0.65 5.70
C GLU A 48 -4.10 1.85 6.23
N ASP A 49 -4.75 2.97 6.52
CA ASP A 49 -4.11 4.15 7.10
C ASP A 49 -3.45 3.84 8.46
N ALA A 50 -4.05 2.96 9.25
CA ALA A 50 -3.54 2.62 10.58
C ALA A 50 -2.44 1.56 10.56
N LEU A 51 -2.51 0.60 9.65
CA LEU A 51 -1.63 -0.59 9.63
C LEU A 51 -0.69 -0.64 8.42
N GLY A 52 -0.95 0.16 7.38
CA GLY A 52 -0.23 0.12 6.11
C GLY A 52 -0.62 -1.06 5.20
N TYR A 53 -1.53 -1.93 5.62
CA TYR A 53 -2.04 -3.08 4.85
C TYR A 53 -3.36 -3.59 5.43
N ILE A 54 -4.03 -4.47 4.69
CA ILE A 54 -5.29 -5.12 5.10
C ILE A 54 -5.00 -6.56 5.53
N PRO A 55 -4.88 -6.84 6.83
CA PRO A 55 -4.73 -8.22 7.30
C PRO A 55 -6.02 -9.03 7.10
N PRO A 56 -5.96 -10.38 7.03
CA PRO A 56 -7.15 -11.22 6.89
C PRO A 56 -8.20 -10.96 7.98
N GLU A 57 -7.76 -10.68 9.19
CA GLU A 57 -8.61 -10.37 10.35
C GLU A 57 -9.44 -9.09 10.15
N ALA A 58 -8.93 -8.15 9.33
CA ALA A 58 -9.65 -6.93 9.00
C ALA A 58 -10.88 -7.19 8.14
N ILE A 59 -10.83 -8.18 7.25
CA ILE A 59 -11.96 -8.55 6.41
C ILE A 59 -13.16 -8.99 7.27
N GLU A 60 -12.91 -9.80 8.29
CA GLU A 60 -13.94 -10.28 9.22
C GLU A 60 -14.47 -9.10 10.09
N ALA A 61 -13.58 -8.30 10.66
CA ALA A 61 -13.94 -7.18 11.51
C ALA A 61 -14.75 -6.10 10.76
N VAL A 62 -14.38 -5.81 9.50
CA VAL A 62 -15.11 -4.87 8.64
C VAL A 62 -16.49 -5.44 8.29
N ALA A 63 -16.60 -6.73 7.95
CA ALA A 63 -17.89 -7.37 7.68
C ALA A 63 -18.84 -7.26 8.88
N GLU A 64 -18.36 -7.54 10.09
CA GLU A 64 -19.13 -7.36 11.32
C GLU A 64 -19.56 -5.90 11.52
N SER A 65 -18.65 -4.94 11.37
CA SER A 65 -18.91 -3.52 11.66
C SER A 65 -19.86 -2.88 10.65
N THR A 66 -19.89 -3.36 9.41
CA THR A 66 -20.74 -2.84 8.31
C THR A 66 -21.99 -3.69 8.07
N SER A 67 -22.19 -4.78 8.84
CA SER A 67 -23.32 -5.72 8.67
C SER A 67 -23.39 -6.29 7.24
N THR A 68 -22.24 -6.59 6.64
CA THR A 68 -22.11 -7.20 5.32
C THR A 68 -21.44 -8.58 5.42
N THR A 69 -21.31 -9.29 4.29
CA THR A 69 -20.60 -10.57 4.28
C THR A 69 -19.09 -10.37 4.07
N THR A 70 -18.29 -11.34 4.51
CA THR A 70 -16.84 -11.34 4.24
C THR A 70 -16.53 -11.37 2.75
N ASN A 71 -17.40 -11.99 1.92
CA ASN A 71 -17.25 -11.99 0.47
C ASN A 71 -17.46 -10.59 -0.14
N ASP A 72 -18.42 -9.81 0.37
CA ASP A 72 -18.63 -8.45 -0.09
C ASP A 72 -17.44 -7.57 0.27
N VAL A 73 -16.92 -7.70 1.48
CA VAL A 73 -15.70 -6.97 1.91
C VAL A 73 -14.49 -7.36 1.05
N TRP A 74 -14.30 -8.67 0.82
CA TRP A 74 -13.21 -9.16 -0.03
C TRP A 74 -13.34 -8.66 -1.48
N SER A 75 -14.56 -8.60 -2.01
CA SER A 75 -14.82 -8.07 -3.36
C SER A 75 -14.39 -6.61 -3.49
N VAL A 76 -14.67 -5.79 -2.47
CA VAL A 76 -14.21 -4.39 -2.43
C VAL A 76 -12.69 -4.34 -2.26
N ALA A 77 -12.12 -5.06 -1.31
CA ALA A 77 -10.69 -5.05 -1.04
C ALA A 77 -9.86 -5.48 -2.25
N SER A 78 -10.28 -6.52 -2.96
CA SER A 78 -9.56 -7.04 -4.14
C SER A 78 -9.74 -6.20 -5.40
N PHE A 79 -10.80 -5.39 -5.48
CA PHE A 79 -11.04 -4.50 -6.62
C PHE A 79 -10.08 -3.31 -6.65
N TYR A 80 -9.72 -2.76 -5.51
CA TYR A 80 -8.85 -1.60 -5.42
C TYR A 80 -7.39 -2.04 -5.33
N THR A 81 -6.62 -1.81 -6.38
CA THR A 81 -5.20 -2.18 -6.49
C THR A 81 -4.28 -1.45 -5.49
N ASN A 82 -4.77 -0.39 -4.85
CA ASN A 82 -4.02 0.34 -3.82
C ASN A 82 -3.91 -0.45 -2.51
N PHE A 83 -4.88 -1.32 -2.22
CA PHE A 83 -4.82 -2.15 -1.02
C PHE A 83 -3.77 -3.26 -1.15
N ARG A 84 -2.96 -3.40 -0.12
CA ARG A 84 -2.05 -4.54 0.01
C ARG A 84 -2.49 -5.44 1.17
N PHE A 85 -2.17 -6.73 1.05
CA PHE A 85 -2.57 -7.76 2.01
C PHE A 85 -1.39 -8.32 2.82
N THR A 86 -0.20 -7.78 2.58
CA THR A 86 1.04 -8.13 3.29
C THR A 86 1.61 -6.89 3.96
N PRO A 87 2.24 -7.01 5.12
CA PRO A 87 2.90 -5.88 5.76
C PRO A 87 3.89 -5.19 4.81
N PRO A 88 3.96 -3.85 4.79
CA PRO A 88 5.02 -3.16 4.07
C PRO A 88 6.38 -3.35 4.75
N GLY A 89 7.46 -3.02 4.05
CA GLY A 89 8.79 -2.86 4.64
C GLY A 89 8.83 -1.71 5.65
N GLU A 90 9.97 -1.55 6.31
CA GLU A 90 10.16 -0.47 7.30
C GLU A 90 10.02 0.93 6.67
N HIS A 91 10.42 1.05 5.40
CA HIS A 91 10.32 2.28 4.61
C HIS A 91 9.48 2.07 3.36
N VAL A 92 8.58 2.99 3.08
CA VAL A 92 7.73 2.96 1.89
C VAL A 92 8.13 4.08 0.94
N VAL A 93 8.56 3.69 -0.26
CA VAL A 93 8.94 4.61 -1.34
C VAL A 93 7.90 4.54 -2.44
N GLU A 94 7.21 5.64 -2.68
CA GLU A 94 6.22 5.76 -3.75
C GLU A 94 6.67 6.76 -4.80
N VAL A 95 6.59 6.40 -6.07
CA VAL A 95 6.86 7.33 -7.17
C VAL A 95 5.58 7.64 -7.91
N CYS A 96 5.29 8.94 -8.03
CA CYS A 96 4.12 9.40 -8.77
C CYS A 96 4.25 9.08 -10.26
N TRP A 97 3.31 8.30 -10.79
CA TRP A 97 3.22 7.90 -12.20
C TRP A 97 2.13 8.67 -12.97
N GLY A 98 1.61 9.75 -12.38
CA GLY A 98 0.61 10.61 -13.02
C GLY A 98 1.14 11.33 -14.27
N PRO A 99 0.26 11.81 -15.16
CA PRO A 99 0.64 12.41 -16.45
C PRO A 99 1.67 13.52 -16.33
N SER A 100 1.50 14.43 -15.38
CA SER A 100 2.44 15.56 -15.17
C SER A 100 3.83 15.07 -14.76
N CYS A 101 3.92 14.09 -13.87
CA CYS A 101 5.19 13.51 -13.43
C CYS A 101 5.84 12.72 -14.56
N HIS A 102 5.05 11.97 -15.32
CA HIS A 102 5.54 11.24 -16.49
C HIS A 102 6.17 12.18 -17.53
N MET A 103 5.48 13.28 -17.88
CA MET A 103 5.99 14.31 -18.79
C MET A 103 7.24 15.02 -18.27
N LYS A 104 7.42 15.09 -16.97
CA LYS A 104 8.57 15.72 -16.29
C LYS A 104 9.70 14.76 -15.95
N GLY A 105 9.67 13.52 -16.47
CA GLY A 105 10.77 12.57 -16.38
C GLY A 105 10.67 11.58 -15.21
N ALA A 106 9.48 11.30 -14.68
CA ALA A 106 9.29 10.30 -13.63
C ALA A 106 9.86 8.93 -14.01
N ALA A 107 9.85 8.56 -15.30
CA ALA A 107 10.44 7.31 -15.76
C ALA A 107 11.95 7.18 -15.48
N ALA A 108 12.69 8.28 -15.51
CA ALA A 108 14.11 8.31 -15.16
C ALA A 108 14.29 8.18 -13.63
N VAL A 109 13.44 8.86 -12.87
CA VAL A 109 13.41 8.76 -11.40
C VAL A 109 13.12 7.32 -10.96
N VAL A 110 12.09 6.68 -11.53
CA VAL A 110 11.75 5.28 -11.26
C VAL A 110 12.92 4.35 -11.51
N ARG A 111 13.59 4.47 -12.67
CA ARG A 111 14.74 3.61 -12.97
C ARG A 111 15.87 3.76 -11.96
N GLU A 112 16.15 4.98 -11.54
CA GLU A 112 17.20 5.24 -10.56
C GLU A 112 16.83 4.70 -9.17
N VAL A 113 15.57 4.91 -8.73
CA VAL A 113 15.06 4.37 -7.48
C VAL A 113 15.12 2.85 -7.46
N LEU A 114 14.58 2.18 -8.48
CA LEU A 114 14.61 0.72 -8.60
C LEU A 114 16.05 0.18 -8.62
N SER A 115 16.95 0.84 -9.38
CA SER A 115 18.37 0.46 -9.42
C SER A 115 19.03 0.60 -8.05
N SER A 116 18.71 1.65 -7.30
CA SER A 116 19.26 1.89 -5.95
C SER A 116 18.79 0.85 -4.94
N LEU A 117 17.55 0.39 -5.06
CA LEU A 117 16.95 -0.64 -4.21
C LEU A 117 17.29 -2.08 -4.67
N GLY A 118 18.00 -2.25 -5.78
CA GLY A 118 18.28 -3.57 -6.35
C GLY A 118 17.05 -4.29 -6.91
N MET A 119 15.99 -3.54 -7.26
CA MET A 119 14.71 -4.06 -7.70
C MET A 119 14.50 -3.87 -9.21
N SER A 120 13.66 -4.69 -9.83
CA SER A 120 13.26 -4.58 -11.24
C SER A 120 11.83 -4.10 -11.45
N THR A 121 11.00 -4.21 -10.44
CA THR A 121 9.56 -3.86 -10.45
C THR A 121 9.11 -3.45 -9.05
N GLU A 122 7.85 -3.04 -8.91
CA GLU A 122 7.26 -2.77 -7.60
C GLU A 122 7.22 -4.03 -6.73
N GLY A 123 7.29 -3.82 -5.42
CA GLY A 123 7.31 -4.88 -4.42
C GLY A 123 8.16 -4.49 -3.21
N ASP A 124 8.55 -5.50 -2.46
CA ASP A 124 9.41 -5.37 -1.28
C ASP A 124 10.84 -5.82 -1.64
N THR A 125 11.85 -5.18 -1.01
CA THR A 125 13.24 -5.64 -1.10
C THR A 125 13.40 -7.00 -0.39
N GLU A 126 14.42 -7.78 -0.77
CA GLU A 126 14.66 -9.11 -0.19
C GLU A 126 14.89 -9.07 1.33
N ASP A 127 15.45 -7.97 1.84
CA ASP A 127 15.67 -7.71 3.26
C ASP A 127 14.42 -7.16 3.98
N THR A 128 13.33 -6.92 3.25
CA THR A 128 12.08 -6.33 3.75
C THR A 128 12.24 -4.94 4.39
N ILE A 129 13.33 -4.23 4.11
CA ILE A 129 13.55 -2.87 4.62
C ILE A 129 12.73 -1.87 3.81
N PHE A 130 12.73 -1.99 2.48
CA PHE A 130 12.01 -1.07 1.60
C PHE A 130 10.85 -1.73 0.86
N THR A 131 9.76 -0.99 0.75
CA THR A 131 8.65 -1.26 -0.18
C THR A 131 8.64 -0.18 -1.25
N PHE A 132 8.72 -0.57 -2.53
CA PHE A 132 8.57 0.35 -3.65
C PHE A 132 7.20 0.19 -4.30
N ARG A 133 6.51 1.32 -4.57
CA ARG A 133 5.18 1.34 -5.22
C ARG A 133 5.08 2.45 -6.26
N TYR A 134 4.31 2.18 -7.33
CA TYR A 134 3.79 3.24 -8.18
C TYR A 134 2.56 3.87 -7.53
N ASN A 135 2.51 5.19 -7.50
CA ASN A 135 1.30 5.90 -7.08
C ASN A 135 0.70 6.63 -8.30
N THR A 136 -0.60 6.46 -8.53
CA THR A 136 -1.31 7.08 -9.66
C THR A 136 -1.16 8.60 -9.64
N CYS A 137 -1.29 9.24 -8.48
CA CYS A 137 -1.10 10.66 -8.32
C CYS A 137 -0.92 11.05 -6.85
N LEU A 138 0.23 11.60 -6.50
CA LEU A 138 0.54 12.12 -5.16
C LEU A 138 -0.01 13.54 -4.90
N GLY A 139 -0.81 14.10 -5.82
CA GLY A 139 -1.47 15.40 -5.65
C GLY A 139 -0.57 16.63 -5.80
N ALA A 140 0.73 16.48 -5.99
CA ALA A 140 1.71 17.57 -6.03
C ALA A 140 2.23 17.88 -7.45
N CYS A 141 1.34 17.91 -8.46
CA CYS A 141 1.70 18.05 -9.89
C CYS A 141 2.54 19.28 -10.21
N ALA A 142 2.37 20.38 -9.46
CA ALA A 142 3.18 21.60 -9.63
C ALA A 142 4.67 21.40 -9.27
N GLN A 143 4.98 20.33 -8.56
CA GLN A 143 6.33 19.96 -8.14
C GLN A 143 6.86 18.70 -8.85
N ALA A 144 6.24 18.32 -9.98
CA ALA A 144 6.63 17.13 -10.74
C ALA A 144 8.12 17.20 -11.21
N PRO A 145 8.84 16.07 -11.23
CA PRO A 145 8.46 14.75 -10.73
C PRO A 145 8.46 14.67 -9.19
N VAL A 146 7.58 13.83 -8.63
CA VAL A 146 7.36 13.72 -7.18
C VAL A 146 7.53 12.29 -6.73
N ILE A 147 8.20 12.10 -5.61
CA ILE A 147 8.22 10.86 -4.85
C ILE A 147 7.66 11.09 -3.45
N SER A 148 7.27 10.02 -2.78
CA SER A 148 6.99 10.00 -1.35
C SER A 148 7.93 8.99 -0.69
N VAL A 149 8.52 9.37 0.42
CA VAL A 149 9.28 8.46 1.29
C VAL A 149 8.64 8.59 2.66
N ASP A 150 8.11 7.50 3.19
CA ASP A 150 7.42 7.44 4.49
C ASP A 150 6.37 8.57 4.62
N HIS A 151 5.51 8.72 3.61
CA HIS A 151 4.48 9.76 3.49
C HIS A 151 5.00 11.21 3.37
N GLN A 152 6.32 11.41 3.28
CA GLN A 152 6.90 12.74 3.03
C GLN A 152 7.04 12.99 1.52
N LEU A 153 6.33 13.97 1.00
CA LEU A 153 6.39 14.33 -0.42
C LEU A 153 7.66 15.13 -0.72
N ILE A 154 8.39 14.70 -1.76
CA ILE A 154 9.59 15.34 -2.26
C ILE A 154 9.42 15.55 -3.76
N GLY A 155 9.45 16.81 -4.18
CA GLY A 155 9.22 17.20 -5.58
C GLY A 155 10.42 17.84 -6.26
N ARG A 156 10.29 18.05 -7.58
CA ARG A 156 11.31 18.65 -8.45
C ARG A 156 12.65 17.90 -8.44
N LEU A 157 12.57 16.58 -8.29
CA LEU A 157 13.75 15.73 -8.15
C LEU A 157 14.39 15.42 -9.50
N THR A 158 15.73 15.49 -9.53
CA THR A 158 16.50 14.75 -10.54
C THR A 158 16.61 13.26 -10.10
N PRO A 159 16.93 12.34 -11.03
CA PRO A 159 17.18 10.95 -10.67
C PRO A 159 18.24 10.80 -9.56
N GLU A 160 19.35 11.55 -9.65
CA GLU A 160 20.43 11.52 -8.67
C GLU A 160 19.98 12.01 -7.28
N GLN A 161 19.12 13.04 -7.24
CA GLN A 161 18.55 13.53 -5.99
C GLN A 161 17.58 12.51 -5.39
N ALA A 162 16.80 11.79 -6.21
CA ALA A 162 15.91 10.74 -5.74
C ALA A 162 16.72 9.62 -5.05
N ARG A 163 17.82 9.19 -5.66
CA ARG A 163 18.75 8.22 -5.07
C ARG A 163 19.32 8.62 -3.71
N GLN A 164 19.57 9.92 -3.50
CA GLN A 164 20.13 10.43 -2.25
C GLN A 164 19.10 10.50 -1.11
N ARG A 165 17.81 10.31 -1.41
CA ARG A 165 16.71 10.42 -0.46
C ARG A 165 16.19 9.08 0.00
N ILE A 166 16.70 8.02 -0.58
CA ILE A 166 16.44 6.62 -0.26
C ILE A 166 17.68 6.03 0.40
#